data_a9dfa35ddacfc1dfad8ec4748e68fedb
#
_entry.id   a9dfa35ddacfc1dfad8ec4748e68fedb
#
_cell.length_a   1.000
_cell.length_b   1.000
_cell.length_c   1.000
_cell.angle_alpha   90.00
_cell.angle_beta   90.00
_cell.angle_gamma   90.00
#
_symmetry.space_group_name_H-M   'P 1'
#
loop_
_entity.id
_entity.type
_entity.pdbx_description
1 polymer ?
#
loop_
_entity_poly.entity_id
_entity_poly.type
_entity_poly.pdbx_seq_one_letter_code
_entity_poly.pdbx_strand_id
1 'polypeptide(L)'
;MIRLFQHPEEWEAARQQITVFGFLDLHLDGTPEGAYTRIGPNVLKNFLDKSTVPGGPFKWLNDQGIKINLECGAVKAWSCEDIMRAVNPVLIAIDNVAKNGGVVSYITIDESFAGGMPKHWDWGLETCNFTEEQVADQLKIFVDAVHEKYPDVQIGFWEPWPYVSEEPDYSTKEIQRLLLLLKSKSVPVPFFSLDFDHFYALMAKLPPGEKL
;
A
#
# COMPACT_ATOMS: atom_id res chain seq x y z
N MET A 1 9.82 3.16 -13.90
CA MET A 1 10.43 3.28 -12.54
C MET A 1 11.94 3.06 -12.54
N ILE A 2 12.48 1.97 -13.11
CA ILE A 2 13.95 1.72 -13.12
C ILE A 2 14.77 2.86 -13.74
N ARG A 3 14.21 3.57 -14.73
CA ARG A 3 14.87 4.74 -15.38
C ARG A 3 15.30 5.81 -14.37
N LEU A 4 14.57 6.00 -13.28
CA LEU A 4 14.95 6.96 -12.23
C LEU A 4 16.31 6.63 -11.59
N PHE A 5 16.66 5.35 -11.53
CA PHE A 5 17.95 4.88 -11.00
C PHE A 5 19.03 4.78 -12.08
N GLN A 6 18.65 4.62 -13.35
CA GLN A 6 19.59 4.65 -14.46
C GLN A 6 20.00 6.08 -14.81
N HIS A 7 19.14 7.05 -14.57
CA HIS A 7 19.32 8.47 -14.86
C HIS A 7 18.95 9.34 -13.65
N PRO A 8 19.68 9.21 -12.52
CA PRO A 8 19.34 9.93 -11.28
C PRO A 8 19.44 11.46 -11.42
N GLU A 9 20.17 11.95 -12.41
CA GLU A 9 20.27 13.38 -12.73
C GLU A 9 18.96 13.96 -13.29
N GLU A 10 18.13 13.15 -13.96
CA GLU A 10 16.87 13.61 -14.55
C GLU A 10 15.83 14.03 -13.50
N TRP A 11 15.95 13.57 -12.26
CA TRP A 11 15.03 13.88 -11.18
C TRP A 11 15.67 14.43 -9.91
N GLU A 12 16.91 14.91 -10.02
CA GLU A 12 17.66 15.42 -8.86
C GLU A 12 16.90 16.50 -8.08
N ALA A 13 16.26 17.45 -8.77
CA ALA A 13 15.50 18.50 -8.12
C ALA A 13 14.29 17.96 -7.34
N ALA A 14 13.58 16.96 -7.87
CA ALA A 14 12.49 16.29 -7.17
C ALA A 14 13.01 15.45 -6.00
N ARG A 15 14.11 14.73 -6.20
CA ARG A 15 14.76 13.88 -5.19
C ARG A 15 15.16 14.65 -3.94
N GLN A 16 15.61 15.89 -4.09
CA GLN A 16 15.96 16.76 -2.97
C GLN A 16 14.75 17.19 -2.12
N GLN A 17 13.53 17.00 -2.63
CA GLN A 17 12.29 17.37 -1.96
C GLN A 17 11.54 16.18 -1.36
N ILE A 18 11.87 14.96 -1.76
CA ILE A 18 11.18 13.77 -1.24
C ILE A 18 11.93 13.19 -0.04
N THR A 19 11.16 12.66 0.89
CA THR A 19 11.68 11.96 2.07
C THR A 19 11.35 10.47 2.05
N VAL A 20 10.40 10.08 1.20
CA VAL A 20 9.91 8.70 1.07
C VAL A 20 9.80 8.34 -0.40
N PHE A 21 10.21 7.12 -0.75
CA PHE A 21 10.04 6.53 -2.08
C PHE A 21 9.23 5.22 -1.95
N GLY A 22 8.13 5.11 -2.71
CA GLY A 22 7.22 3.98 -2.66
C GLY A 22 7.51 2.92 -3.72
N PHE A 23 7.39 1.65 -3.33
CA PHE A 23 7.37 0.49 -4.21
C PHE A 23 6.13 -0.33 -3.90
N LEU A 24 5.57 -1.02 -4.90
CA LEU A 24 4.62 -2.09 -4.66
C LEU A 24 5.37 -3.34 -4.16
N ASP A 25 4.85 -4.02 -3.15
CA ASP A 25 5.41 -5.28 -2.64
C ASP A 25 5.56 -6.34 -3.73
N LEU A 26 4.57 -6.44 -4.62
CA LEU A 26 4.55 -7.33 -5.79
C LEU A 26 5.73 -7.12 -6.76
N HIS A 27 6.35 -5.95 -6.75
CA HIS A 27 7.55 -5.70 -7.53
C HIS A 27 8.81 -6.28 -6.90
N LEU A 28 8.76 -6.57 -5.62
CA LEU A 28 9.92 -6.89 -4.80
C LEU A 28 9.87 -8.28 -4.16
N ASP A 29 8.74 -8.98 -4.23
CA ASP A 29 8.58 -10.33 -3.70
C ASP A 29 9.31 -11.39 -4.55
N GLY A 30 9.61 -11.07 -5.81
CA GLY A 30 10.33 -11.96 -6.73
C GLY A 30 9.48 -13.08 -7.30
N THR A 31 8.18 -13.07 -7.10
CA THR A 31 7.30 -14.07 -7.68
C THR A 31 7.12 -13.83 -9.19
N PRO A 32 7.11 -14.91 -10.03
CA PRO A 32 6.81 -14.77 -11.45
C PRO A 32 5.37 -14.34 -11.71
N GLU A 33 4.54 -14.50 -10.70
CA GLU A 33 3.08 -14.43 -10.75
C GLU A 33 2.53 -13.15 -10.13
N GLY A 34 3.36 -12.13 -9.89
CA GLY A 34 2.81 -10.85 -9.48
C GLY A 34 1.59 -10.59 -10.33
N ALA A 35 0.38 -10.74 -9.77
CA ALA A 35 -0.90 -10.88 -10.47
C ALA A 35 -1.24 -9.69 -11.41
N TYR A 36 -0.41 -8.69 -11.42
CA TYR A 36 -0.43 -7.56 -12.33
C TYR A 36 0.75 -7.62 -13.30
N THR A 37 0.83 -8.70 -14.05
CA THR A 37 1.83 -9.01 -15.10
C THR A 37 2.05 -7.93 -16.17
N ARG A 38 1.37 -6.80 -16.11
CA ARG A 38 1.67 -5.63 -16.96
C ARG A 38 3.04 -5.01 -16.70
N ILE A 39 3.68 -5.33 -15.57
CA ILE A 39 4.96 -4.73 -15.17
C ILE A 39 6.15 -5.67 -15.43
N GLY A 40 5.92 -6.87 -15.88
CA GLY A 40 6.92 -7.81 -16.40
C GLY A 40 7.75 -8.52 -15.32
N PRO A 41 8.15 -9.77 -15.57
CA PRO A 41 8.74 -10.70 -14.59
C PRO A 41 10.15 -10.33 -14.10
N ASN A 42 10.70 -9.19 -14.50
CA ASN A 42 12.08 -8.80 -14.20
C ASN A 42 12.19 -7.52 -13.34
N VAL A 43 11.10 -7.08 -12.71
CA VAL A 43 11.13 -5.81 -11.95
C VAL A 43 12.10 -5.90 -10.80
N LEU A 44 12.00 -6.91 -9.96
CA LEU A 44 12.95 -7.10 -8.87
C LEU A 44 14.39 -7.21 -9.39
N LYS A 45 14.64 -8.01 -10.44
CA LYS A 45 15.97 -8.15 -11.02
C LYS A 45 16.56 -6.80 -11.45
N ASN A 46 15.75 -5.92 -12.03
CA ASN A 46 16.17 -4.59 -12.41
C ASN A 46 16.53 -3.71 -11.22
N PHE A 47 15.80 -3.84 -10.09
CA PHE A 47 16.13 -3.15 -8.85
C PHE A 47 17.33 -3.74 -8.12
N LEU A 48 17.70 -4.98 -8.40
CA LEU A 48 18.90 -5.62 -7.89
C LEU A 48 20.16 -5.30 -8.71
N ASP A 49 19.99 -4.66 -9.88
CA ASP A 49 21.11 -4.28 -10.73
C ASP A 49 21.92 -3.14 -10.10
N LYS A 50 23.09 -3.49 -9.58
CA LYS A 50 24.02 -2.56 -8.91
C LYS A 50 24.77 -1.65 -9.89
N SER A 51 24.60 -1.85 -11.20
CA SER A 51 25.23 -1.00 -12.23
C SER A 51 24.47 0.32 -12.46
N THR A 52 23.23 0.43 -11.99
CA THR A 52 22.39 1.62 -12.20
C THR A 52 22.84 2.81 -11.35
N VAL A 53 22.96 2.60 -10.04
CA VAL A 53 23.48 3.58 -9.07
C VAL A 53 24.42 2.87 -8.08
N PRO A 54 25.34 3.60 -7.41
CA PRO A 54 26.28 2.99 -6.49
C PRO A 54 25.63 2.12 -5.41
N GLY A 55 25.93 0.83 -5.40
CA GLY A 55 25.40 -0.14 -4.46
C GLY A 55 23.99 -0.66 -4.78
N GLY A 56 23.38 -0.18 -5.86
CA GLY A 56 22.02 -0.51 -6.30
C GLY A 56 20.94 0.39 -5.69
N PRO A 57 19.73 0.37 -6.25
CA PRO A 57 18.66 1.31 -5.92
C PRO A 57 18.30 1.41 -4.44
N PHE A 58 18.17 0.27 -3.74
CA PHE A 58 17.77 0.29 -2.33
C PHE A 58 18.80 0.89 -1.41
N LYS A 59 20.07 0.46 -1.57
CA LYS A 59 21.18 1.04 -0.80
C LYS A 59 21.33 2.52 -1.12
N TRP A 60 21.24 2.89 -2.39
CA TRP A 60 21.38 4.27 -2.83
C TRP A 60 20.32 5.18 -2.23
N LEU A 61 19.01 4.76 -2.18
CA LEU A 61 17.96 5.52 -1.51
C LEU A 61 18.29 5.71 -0.03
N ASN A 62 18.71 4.63 0.64
CA ASN A 62 19.09 4.67 2.05
C ASN A 62 20.25 5.65 2.29
N ASP A 63 21.29 5.63 1.45
CA ASP A 63 22.45 6.54 1.53
C ASP A 63 22.06 8.02 1.28
N GLN A 64 20.98 8.26 0.52
CA GLN A 64 20.42 9.60 0.31
C GLN A 64 19.48 10.04 1.46
N GLY A 65 19.25 9.21 2.48
CA GLY A 65 18.30 9.48 3.56
C GLY A 65 16.83 9.36 3.16
N ILE A 66 16.55 8.80 1.98
CA ILE A 66 15.19 8.59 1.49
C ILE A 66 14.66 7.27 2.05
N LYS A 67 13.57 7.34 2.79
CA LYS A 67 12.91 6.19 3.39
C LYS A 67 12.21 5.35 2.33
N ILE A 68 12.14 4.04 2.52
CA ILE A 68 11.41 3.15 1.62
C ILE A 68 10.05 2.83 2.23
N ASN A 69 9.00 3.01 1.43
CA ASN A 69 7.64 2.57 1.69
C ASN A 69 7.31 1.38 0.79
N LEU A 70 6.68 0.35 1.33
CA LEU A 70 6.03 -0.70 0.56
C LEU A 70 4.53 -0.48 0.57
N GLU A 71 3.94 -0.36 -0.60
CA GLU A 71 2.50 -0.40 -0.78
C GLU A 71 2.08 -1.85 -1.05
N CYS A 72 1.09 -2.32 -0.33
CA CYS A 72 0.58 -3.67 -0.43
C CYS A 72 -0.94 -3.70 -0.27
N GLY A 73 -1.58 -4.71 -0.86
CA GLY A 73 -2.99 -5.00 -0.59
C GLY A 73 -3.13 -5.96 0.59
N ALA A 74 -4.10 -5.71 1.47
CA ALA A 74 -4.54 -6.66 2.47
C ALA A 74 -6.06 -6.59 2.60
N VAL A 75 -6.68 -7.69 3.03
CA VAL A 75 -8.16 -7.80 3.14
C VAL A 75 -8.84 -7.47 1.79
N LYS A 76 -8.29 -8.03 0.73
CA LYS A 76 -8.83 -7.97 -0.64
C LYS A 76 -9.39 -9.34 -1.01
N ALA A 77 -10.24 -9.44 -2.02
CA ALA A 77 -10.91 -10.69 -2.44
C ALA A 77 -9.98 -11.92 -2.51
N TRP A 78 -8.74 -11.72 -2.92
CA TRP A 78 -7.74 -12.79 -3.03
C TRP A 78 -7.11 -13.22 -1.69
N SER A 79 -7.32 -12.49 -0.60
CA SER A 79 -6.77 -12.77 0.75
C SER A 79 -7.85 -12.95 1.82
N CYS A 80 -9.14 -12.94 1.46
CA CYS A 80 -10.25 -13.05 2.42
C CYS A 80 -10.20 -14.36 3.24
N GLU A 81 -9.86 -15.47 2.58
CA GLU A 81 -9.82 -16.78 3.24
C GLU A 81 -8.56 -16.99 4.09
N ASP A 82 -7.48 -16.31 3.72
CA ASP A 82 -6.17 -16.44 4.39
C ASP A 82 -5.37 -15.14 4.23
N ILE A 83 -5.30 -14.35 5.29
CA ILE A 83 -4.56 -13.08 5.32
C ILE A 83 -3.05 -13.28 5.12
N MET A 84 -2.52 -14.47 5.39
CA MET A 84 -1.10 -14.76 5.17
C MET A 84 -0.72 -14.71 3.69
N ARG A 85 -1.68 -14.81 2.79
CA ARG A 85 -1.47 -14.56 1.34
C ARG A 85 -1.05 -13.11 1.07
N ALA A 86 -1.47 -12.16 1.91
CA ALA A 86 -1.03 -10.77 1.86
C ALA A 86 0.25 -10.52 2.67
N VAL A 87 0.41 -11.18 3.82
CA VAL A 87 1.58 -11.03 4.70
C VAL A 87 2.86 -11.56 4.05
N ASN A 88 2.83 -12.77 3.50
CA ASN A 88 4.04 -13.44 3.01
C ASN A 88 4.78 -12.67 1.90
N PRO A 89 4.12 -12.14 0.85
CA PRO A 89 4.80 -11.30 -0.16
C PRO A 89 5.48 -10.08 0.45
N VAL A 90 4.84 -9.42 1.39
CA VAL A 90 5.40 -8.24 2.08
C VAL A 90 6.67 -8.61 2.86
N LEU A 91 6.65 -9.71 3.62
CA LEU A 91 7.84 -10.18 4.35
C LEU A 91 9.00 -10.50 3.40
N ILE A 92 8.71 -11.15 2.27
CA ILE A 92 9.71 -11.44 1.24
C ILE A 92 10.26 -10.16 0.62
N ALA A 93 9.39 -9.17 0.32
CA ALA A 93 9.80 -7.89 -0.23
C ALA A 93 10.73 -7.13 0.74
N ILE A 94 10.39 -7.08 2.04
CA ILE A 94 11.25 -6.48 3.07
C ILE A 94 12.62 -7.18 3.12
N ASP A 95 12.64 -8.51 3.12
CA ASP A 95 13.88 -9.30 3.10
C ASP A 95 14.74 -8.96 1.88
N ASN A 96 14.13 -8.85 0.71
CA ASN A 96 14.85 -8.53 -0.53
C ASN A 96 15.43 -7.12 -0.51
N VAL A 97 14.69 -6.14 0.02
CA VAL A 97 15.19 -4.78 0.23
C VAL A 97 16.38 -4.79 1.20
N ALA A 98 16.24 -5.45 2.35
CA ALA A 98 17.27 -5.52 3.38
C ALA A 98 18.55 -6.22 2.89
N LYS A 99 18.43 -7.35 2.19
CA LYS A 99 19.58 -8.07 1.58
C LYS A 99 20.36 -7.23 0.57
N ASN A 100 19.73 -6.18 0.04
CA ASN A 100 20.33 -5.28 -0.93
C ASN A 100 20.63 -3.87 -0.37
N GLY A 101 20.75 -3.77 0.96
CA GLY A 101 21.26 -2.59 1.66
C GLY A 101 20.24 -1.47 1.85
N GLY A 102 18.96 -1.72 1.56
CA GLY A 102 17.87 -0.80 1.88
C GLY A 102 17.25 -1.07 3.26
N VAL A 103 16.45 -0.12 3.73
CA VAL A 103 15.67 -0.24 4.96
C VAL A 103 14.23 0.17 4.66
N VAL A 104 13.30 -0.77 4.77
CA VAL A 104 11.87 -0.47 4.71
C VAL A 104 11.47 0.21 6.01
N SER A 105 10.97 1.44 5.91
CA SER A 105 10.54 2.23 7.06
C SER A 105 9.03 2.25 7.21
N TYR A 106 8.31 2.10 6.10
CA TYR A 106 6.86 2.21 6.05
C TYR A 106 6.25 1.08 5.24
N ILE A 107 5.06 0.67 5.64
CA ILE A 107 4.15 -0.13 4.83
C ILE A 107 2.84 0.64 4.75
N THR A 108 2.32 0.81 3.55
CA THR A 108 1.01 1.37 3.31
C THR A 108 0.08 0.27 2.81
N ILE A 109 -0.94 -0.05 3.62
CA ILE A 109 -1.95 -1.02 3.22
C ILE A 109 -3.02 -0.29 2.41
N ASP A 110 -3.18 -0.71 1.15
CA ASP A 110 -4.03 -0.09 0.17
C ASP A 110 -5.45 -0.67 0.20
N GLU A 111 -6.45 0.21 0.34
CA GLU A 111 -7.88 -0.06 0.22
C GLU A 111 -8.39 -1.26 1.04
N SER A 112 -7.85 -1.49 2.22
CA SER A 112 -8.24 -2.64 3.04
C SER A 112 -9.65 -2.52 3.61
N PHE A 113 -10.12 -1.31 3.87
CA PHE A 113 -11.49 -1.08 4.35
C PHE A 113 -12.48 -1.26 3.19
N ALA A 114 -12.19 -0.62 2.05
CA ALA A 114 -13.01 -0.75 0.85
C ALA A 114 -13.04 -2.18 0.31
N GLY A 115 -11.89 -2.88 0.30
CA GLY A 115 -11.80 -4.28 -0.16
C GLY A 115 -12.38 -5.29 0.82
N GLY A 116 -12.37 -4.99 2.12
CA GLY A 116 -12.84 -5.90 3.17
C GLY A 116 -14.35 -5.90 3.37
N MET A 117 -14.96 -4.74 3.35
CA MET A 117 -16.39 -4.58 3.68
C MET A 117 -17.32 -4.95 2.52
N PRO A 118 -18.64 -5.13 2.81
CA PRO A 118 -19.63 -5.30 1.76
C PRO A 118 -19.59 -4.15 0.76
N LYS A 119 -19.82 -4.48 -0.51
CA LYS A 119 -19.89 -3.46 -1.57
C LYS A 119 -21.01 -2.47 -1.27
N HIS A 120 -20.63 -1.22 -1.15
CA HIS A 120 -21.59 -0.10 -1.16
C HIS A 120 -21.71 0.52 -2.56
N TRP A 121 -20.81 0.13 -3.46
CA TRP A 121 -20.73 0.63 -4.82
C TRP A 121 -20.27 -0.48 -5.78
N ASP A 122 -20.74 -0.47 -7.01
CA ASP A 122 -20.34 -1.45 -8.03
C ASP A 122 -19.12 -0.97 -8.82
N TRP A 123 -17.94 -1.27 -8.33
CA TRP A 123 -16.67 -1.02 -9.04
C TRP A 123 -16.23 -2.18 -9.92
N GLY A 124 -17.05 -3.24 -9.98
CA GLY A 124 -16.63 -4.48 -10.60
C GLY A 124 -15.57 -5.26 -9.81
N LEU A 125 -15.17 -4.79 -8.64
CA LEU A 125 -14.23 -5.49 -7.76
C LEU A 125 -15.01 -6.34 -6.75
N GLU A 126 -14.53 -7.55 -6.52
CA GLU A 126 -15.01 -8.40 -5.44
C GLU A 126 -14.44 -7.93 -4.11
N THR A 127 -15.23 -8.02 -3.05
CA THR A 127 -14.82 -7.72 -1.68
C THR A 127 -14.89 -8.96 -0.81
N CYS A 128 -14.32 -8.91 0.40
CA CYS A 128 -14.44 -10.00 1.36
C CYS A 128 -15.84 -10.11 1.97
N ASN A 129 -16.68 -9.10 1.85
CA ASN A 129 -18.00 -9.01 2.47
C ASN A 129 -17.94 -9.21 4.01
N PHE A 130 -16.89 -8.69 4.62
CA PHE A 130 -16.65 -8.75 6.07
C PHE A 130 -17.39 -7.63 6.80
N THR A 131 -17.66 -7.87 8.08
CA THR A 131 -18.04 -6.79 9.01
C THR A 131 -16.81 -5.93 9.34
N GLU A 132 -17.03 -4.71 9.84
CA GLU A 132 -15.95 -3.83 10.31
C GLU A 132 -15.05 -4.55 11.33
N GLU A 133 -15.65 -5.34 12.23
CA GLU A 133 -14.92 -6.12 13.24
C GLU A 133 -14.00 -7.17 12.61
N GLN A 134 -14.50 -7.90 11.59
CA GLN A 134 -13.71 -8.88 10.86
C GLN A 134 -12.57 -8.24 10.08
N VAL A 135 -12.79 -7.09 9.44
CA VAL A 135 -11.72 -6.33 8.78
C VAL A 135 -10.64 -5.95 9.79
N ALA A 136 -11.04 -5.41 10.94
CA ALA A 136 -10.09 -5.02 11.99
C ALA A 136 -9.31 -6.22 12.55
N ASP A 137 -9.93 -7.40 12.67
CA ASP A 137 -9.27 -8.64 13.10
C ASP A 137 -8.23 -9.11 12.08
N GLN A 138 -8.55 -9.09 10.79
CA GLN A 138 -7.61 -9.45 9.72
C GLN A 138 -6.41 -8.49 9.67
N LEU A 139 -6.67 -7.18 9.80
CA LEU A 139 -5.60 -6.18 9.84
C LEU A 139 -4.72 -6.33 11.08
N LYS A 140 -5.30 -6.71 12.23
CA LYS A 140 -4.50 -7.03 13.41
C LYS A 140 -3.56 -8.20 13.16
N ILE A 141 -4.03 -9.29 12.57
CA ILE A 141 -3.19 -10.45 12.23
C ILE A 141 -2.06 -10.03 11.29
N PHE A 142 -2.37 -9.22 10.27
CA PHE A 142 -1.37 -8.71 9.34
C PHE A 142 -0.27 -7.91 10.06
N VAL A 143 -0.69 -6.93 10.87
CA VAL A 143 0.24 -6.03 11.60
C VAL A 143 1.10 -6.83 12.58
N ASP A 144 0.49 -7.72 13.36
CA ASP A 144 1.21 -8.56 14.33
C ASP A 144 2.25 -9.44 13.63
N ALA A 145 1.89 -10.09 12.52
CA ALA A 145 2.80 -10.95 11.77
C ALA A 145 4.00 -10.19 11.16
N VAL A 146 3.78 -8.98 10.69
CA VAL A 146 4.89 -8.14 10.20
C VAL A 146 5.76 -7.67 11.36
N HIS A 147 5.16 -7.18 12.46
CA HIS A 147 5.89 -6.67 13.61
C HIS A 147 6.64 -7.76 14.40
N GLU A 148 6.21 -9.03 14.33
CA GLU A 148 6.98 -10.14 14.91
C GLU A 148 8.40 -10.20 14.33
N LYS A 149 8.56 -9.89 13.04
CA LYS A 149 9.86 -9.94 12.34
C LYS A 149 10.51 -8.56 12.18
N TYR A 150 9.71 -7.52 12.01
CA TYR A 150 10.14 -6.15 11.70
C TYR A 150 9.42 -5.14 12.62
N PRO A 151 9.76 -5.10 13.92
CA PRO A 151 9.03 -4.31 14.92
C PRO A 151 9.10 -2.79 14.70
N ASP A 152 10.11 -2.29 13.99
CA ASP A 152 10.34 -0.87 13.78
C ASP A 152 9.63 -0.31 12.52
N VAL A 153 9.06 -1.18 11.69
CA VAL A 153 8.34 -0.76 10.48
C VAL A 153 7.01 -0.12 10.87
N GLN A 154 6.77 1.07 10.38
CA GLN A 154 5.50 1.76 10.60
C GLN A 154 4.48 1.34 9.56
N ILE A 155 3.32 0.84 10.01
CA ILE A 155 2.25 0.36 9.12
C ILE A 155 1.10 1.33 9.20
N GLY A 156 0.73 1.91 8.04
CA GLY A 156 -0.41 2.81 7.90
C GLY A 156 -1.34 2.35 6.78
N PHE A 157 -2.35 3.17 6.51
CA PHE A 157 -3.42 2.81 5.59
C PHE A 157 -3.60 3.89 4.53
N TRP A 158 -4.00 3.45 3.35
CA TRP A 158 -4.38 4.28 2.22
C TRP A 158 -5.76 3.85 1.74
N GLU A 159 -6.75 4.71 1.92
CA GLU A 159 -8.13 4.39 1.57
C GLU A 159 -8.68 5.40 0.57
N PRO A 160 -9.47 4.93 -0.39
CA PRO A 160 -10.10 5.80 -1.36
C PRO A 160 -11.17 6.67 -0.69
N TRP A 161 -11.25 7.91 -1.13
CA TRP A 161 -12.30 8.83 -0.72
C TRP A 161 -12.77 9.65 -1.94
N PRO A 162 -14.07 9.71 -2.28
CA PRO A 162 -15.26 9.26 -1.52
C PRO A 162 -15.74 7.84 -1.85
N TYR A 163 -14.92 6.96 -2.31
CA TYR A 163 -15.30 5.67 -2.89
C TYR A 163 -15.93 4.66 -1.94
N VAL A 164 -15.73 4.77 -0.64
CA VAL A 164 -16.30 3.81 0.31
C VAL A 164 -17.83 3.94 0.35
N SER A 165 -18.37 5.09 -0.07
CA SER A 165 -19.81 5.32 -0.19
C SER A 165 -20.10 6.45 -1.18
N GLU A 166 -21.27 6.40 -1.84
CA GLU A 166 -21.80 7.53 -2.61
C GLU A 166 -22.08 8.77 -1.73
N GLU A 167 -22.20 8.56 -0.42
CA GLU A 167 -22.38 9.60 0.58
C GLU A 167 -21.04 9.87 1.28
N PRO A 168 -20.38 11.01 1.03
CA PRO A 168 -19.08 11.34 1.65
C PRO A 168 -19.07 11.28 3.17
N ASP A 169 -20.20 11.65 3.81
CA ASP A 169 -20.34 11.58 5.27
C ASP A 169 -20.36 10.14 5.79
N TYR A 170 -20.89 9.22 5.00
CA TYR A 170 -20.92 7.79 5.36
C TYR A 170 -19.51 7.21 5.33
N SER A 171 -18.75 7.47 4.25
CA SER A 171 -17.35 7.06 4.12
C SER A 171 -16.50 7.53 5.29
N THR A 172 -16.65 8.79 5.67
CA THR A 172 -15.93 9.37 6.80
C THR A 172 -16.26 8.67 8.12
N LYS A 173 -17.53 8.37 8.36
CA LYS A 173 -17.98 7.66 9.56
C LYS A 173 -17.50 6.22 9.61
N GLU A 174 -17.46 5.52 8.48
CA GLU A 174 -16.94 4.15 8.41
C GLU A 174 -15.45 4.11 8.71
N ILE A 175 -14.67 4.96 8.04
CA ILE A 175 -13.24 5.10 8.31
C ILE A 175 -13.01 5.40 9.79
N GLN A 176 -13.77 6.33 10.36
CA GLN A 176 -13.64 6.68 11.78
C GLN A 176 -13.94 5.49 12.69
N ARG A 177 -15.00 4.70 12.42
CA ARG A 177 -15.33 3.51 13.20
C ARG A 177 -14.24 2.45 13.11
N LEU A 178 -13.72 2.18 11.91
CA LEU A 178 -12.64 1.22 11.72
C LEU A 178 -11.35 1.64 12.43
N LEU A 179 -10.98 2.91 12.37
CA LEU A 179 -9.84 3.43 13.12
C LEU A 179 -10.02 3.29 14.63
N LEU A 180 -11.24 3.49 15.15
CA LEU A 180 -11.57 3.25 16.56
C LEU A 180 -11.49 1.76 16.93
N LEU A 181 -11.95 0.87 16.06
CA LEU A 181 -11.84 -0.58 16.24
C LEU A 181 -10.36 -1.02 16.26
N LEU A 182 -9.55 -0.58 15.31
CA LEU A 182 -8.11 -0.86 15.28
C LEU A 182 -7.44 -0.40 16.57
N LYS A 183 -7.77 0.80 17.03
CA LYS A 183 -7.28 1.33 18.32
C LYS A 183 -7.69 0.44 19.50
N SER A 184 -8.95 -0.03 19.54
CA SER A 184 -9.45 -0.90 20.60
C SER A 184 -8.74 -2.25 20.63
N LYS A 185 -8.27 -2.73 19.48
CA LYS A 185 -7.49 -3.96 19.30
C LYS A 185 -5.98 -3.75 19.47
N SER A 186 -5.56 -2.55 19.89
CA SER A 186 -4.14 -2.18 20.05
C SER A 186 -3.32 -2.24 18.76
N VAL A 187 -3.96 -2.04 17.61
CA VAL A 187 -3.29 -1.90 16.33
C VAL A 187 -2.85 -0.44 16.18
N PRO A 188 -1.54 -0.16 16.07
CA PRO A 188 -1.06 1.19 15.85
C PRO A 188 -1.41 1.67 14.44
N VAL A 189 -1.83 2.92 14.33
CA VAL A 189 -2.06 3.60 13.05
C VAL A 189 -1.23 4.88 13.03
N PRO A 190 0.09 4.78 12.75
CA PRO A 190 0.99 5.92 12.79
C PRO A 190 0.70 6.96 11.70
N PHE A 191 0.11 6.54 10.59
CA PHE A 191 -0.33 7.42 9.51
C PHE A 191 -1.54 6.85 8.78
N PHE A 192 -2.30 7.74 8.18
CA PHE A 192 -3.45 7.42 7.34
C PHE A 192 -3.48 8.38 6.16
N SER A 193 -3.62 7.86 4.96
CA SER A 193 -3.70 8.63 3.73
C SER A 193 -5.04 8.42 3.04
N LEU A 194 -5.58 9.47 2.44
CA LEU A 194 -6.75 9.38 1.59
C LEU A 194 -6.28 9.37 0.13
N ASP A 195 -6.71 8.38 -0.62
CA ASP A 195 -6.63 8.38 -2.07
C ASP A 195 -7.79 9.22 -2.62
N PHE A 196 -7.49 10.48 -2.87
CA PHE A 196 -8.48 11.45 -3.26
C PHE A 196 -8.62 11.50 -4.77
N ASP A 197 -9.66 10.88 -5.30
CA ASP A 197 -10.00 11.01 -6.70
C ASP A 197 -10.73 12.33 -6.98
N HIS A 198 -10.01 13.26 -7.58
CA HIS A 198 -10.53 14.58 -7.96
C HIS A 198 -11.74 14.50 -8.89
N PHE A 199 -11.78 13.52 -9.78
CA PHE A 199 -12.89 13.34 -10.71
C PHE A 199 -14.18 13.03 -9.96
N TYR A 200 -14.15 12.02 -9.07
CA TYR A 200 -15.32 11.67 -8.27
C TYR A 200 -15.72 12.74 -7.27
N ALA A 201 -14.76 13.45 -6.69
CA ALA A 201 -15.06 14.58 -5.81
C ALA A 201 -15.74 15.74 -6.54
N LEU A 202 -15.40 15.97 -7.82
CA LEU A 202 -16.09 16.94 -8.67
C LEU A 202 -17.47 16.44 -9.07
N MET A 203 -17.58 15.15 -9.46
CA MET A 203 -18.85 14.54 -9.83
C MET A 203 -19.84 14.47 -8.67
N ALA A 204 -19.37 14.28 -7.43
CA ALA A 204 -20.21 14.30 -6.24
C ALA A 204 -20.86 15.68 -5.99
N LYS A 205 -20.26 16.75 -6.49
CA LYS A 205 -20.79 18.13 -6.39
C LYS A 205 -21.78 18.49 -7.50
N LEU A 206 -21.87 17.68 -8.56
CA LEU A 206 -22.80 17.95 -9.66
C LEU A 206 -24.23 17.56 -9.26
N PRO A 207 -25.25 18.36 -9.67
CA PRO A 207 -26.64 18.01 -9.46
C PRO A 207 -26.99 16.64 -10.04
N PRO A 208 -27.95 15.91 -9.45
CA PRO A 208 -28.48 14.71 -10.05
C PRO A 208 -29.00 15.01 -11.47
N GLY A 209 -28.46 14.32 -12.46
CA GLY A 209 -28.79 14.54 -13.88
C GLY A 209 -27.67 15.23 -14.70
N GLU A 210 -26.66 15.78 -14.06
CA GLU A 210 -25.43 16.28 -14.70
C GLU A 210 -24.23 15.35 -14.48
N LYS A 211 -24.44 14.25 -13.75
CA LYS A 211 -23.46 13.19 -13.58
C LYS A 211 -23.39 12.35 -14.87
N LEU A 212 -22.19 12.22 -15.46
CA LEU A 212 -21.93 11.43 -16.66
C LEU A 212 -22.11 9.93 -16.40
#